data_767278f8c42f85cb64a2529928765b31
#
_entry.id   767278f8c42f85cb64a2529928765b31
#
_cell.length_a   1.000
_cell.length_b   1.000
_cell.length_c   1.000
_cell.angle_alpha   90.00
_cell.angle_beta   90.00
_cell.angle_gamma   90.00
#
_symmetry.space_group_name_H-M   'P 1'
#
loop_
_entity.id
_entity.type
_entity.pdbx_description
1 polymer ?
#
loop_
_entity_poly.entity_id
_entity_poly.type
_entity_poly.pdbx_seq_one_letter_code
_entity_poly.pdbx_strand_id
1 'polypeptide(L)'
;MNAITADDLATVDWTPELLNIIAIKKELDQAHELSPHIVVNEGITDEEYAKVAEHLHDLPNIDATIDWERDNNYEGTLSAFIGSITSSEEGIPRENSDYYLANGYTWNDRVGTSGLEQQYEHVLRGRKEKVQYTTNNDGEVVGSEVVVEGQRGKDLILTVDMELQQQVDKIVEEELRTAINHPVNNNGYLEDAMAVVMNPQTGEILAMSAIRYDRENKEYVNNAYRTIYDAHAPGSAIKGATMLAGYQSGVIDIGTR
;
A
#
# COMPACT_ATOMS: atom_id res chain seq x y z
N MET A 1 -30.89 33.54 0.58
CA MET A 1 -29.87 33.52 1.63
C MET A 1 -29.06 34.80 1.51
N ASN A 2 -28.93 35.60 2.58
CA ASN A 2 -28.06 36.75 2.58
C ASN A 2 -26.59 36.25 2.55
N ALA A 3 -25.76 36.90 1.74
CA ALA A 3 -24.34 36.57 1.71
C ALA A 3 -23.71 36.94 3.06
N ILE A 4 -22.94 36.03 3.63
CA ILE A 4 -22.16 36.25 4.86
C ILE A 4 -21.05 37.23 4.53
N THR A 5 -20.94 38.30 5.31
CA THR A 5 -19.94 39.36 5.12
C THR A 5 -18.69 39.11 5.99
N ALA A 6 -17.59 39.78 5.67
CA ALA A 6 -16.37 39.69 6.48
C ALA A 6 -16.58 40.17 7.92
N ASP A 7 -17.49 41.16 8.10
CA ASP A 7 -17.83 41.70 9.41
C ASP A 7 -18.63 40.68 10.25
N ASP A 8 -19.49 39.85 9.62
CA ASP A 8 -20.21 38.77 10.28
C ASP A 8 -19.23 37.75 10.80
N LEU A 9 -18.19 37.39 10.01
CA LEU A 9 -17.15 36.43 10.40
C LEU A 9 -16.25 36.95 11.53
N ALA A 10 -16.00 38.27 11.57
CA ALA A 10 -15.20 38.90 12.62
C ALA A 10 -15.88 38.90 13.99
N THR A 11 -17.21 38.75 14.04
CA THR A 11 -17.99 38.69 15.30
C THR A 11 -18.10 37.30 15.90
N VAL A 12 -17.69 36.28 15.17
CA VAL A 12 -17.78 34.88 15.61
C VAL A 12 -16.59 34.54 16.54
N ASP A 13 -16.87 33.96 17.70
CA ASP A 13 -15.85 33.38 18.56
C ASP A 13 -15.48 31.97 18.02
N TRP A 14 -14.35 31.89 17.32
CA TRP A 14 -13.86 30.68 16.66
C TRP A 14 -13.26 29.71 17.68
N THR A 15 -14.12 28.93 18.36
CA THR A 15 -13.65 27.86 19.23
C THR A 15 -13.32 26.59 18.43
N PRO A 16 -12.43 25.69 18.93
CA PRO A 16 -12.15 24.40 18.30
C PRO A 16 -13.42 23.56 18.08
N GLU A 17 -14.37 23.60 19.02
CA GLU A 17 -15.63 22.88 18.91
C GLU A 17 -16.49 23.42 17.76
N LEU A 18 -16.56 24.73 17.59
CA LEU A 18 -17.31 25.34 16.50
C LEU A 18 -16.69 25.01 15.15
N LEU A 19 -15.35 25.00 15.07
CA LEU A 19 -14.64 24.62 13.84
C LEU A 19 -14.90 23.16 13.48
N ASN A 20 -14.92 22.25 14.45
CA ASN A 20 -15.27 20.83 14.24
C ASN A 20 -16.71 20.66 13.76
N ILE A 21 -17.67 21.38 14.35
CA ILE A 21 -19.08 21.36 13.91
C ILE A 21 -19.19 21.81 12.45
N ILE A 22 -18.49 22.88 12.08
CA ILE A 22 -18.51 23.41 10.70
C ILE A 22 -17.87 22.41 9.74
N ALA A 23 -16.77 21.76 10.12
CA ALA A 23 -16.10 20.77 9.32
C ALA A 23 -17.01 19.55 9.05
N ILE A 24 -17.59 18.98 10.09
CA ILE A 24 -18.55 17.86 10.00
C ILE A 24 -19.76 18.26 9.13
N LYS A 25 -20.34 19.44 9.38
CA LYS A 25 -21.47 19.90 8.59
C LYS A 25 -21.13 20.05 7.11
N LYS A 26 -19.95 20.55 6.80
CA LYS A 26 -19.47 20.70 5.41
C LYS A 26 -19.38 19.34 4.71
N GLU A 27 -18.87 18.30 5.40
CA GLU A 27 -18.80 16.96 4.84
C GLU A 27 -20.20 16.32 4.69
N LEU A 28 -21.09 16.50 5.67
CA LEU A 28 -22.48 16.05 5.56
C LEU A 28 -23.23 16.70 4.38
N ASP A 29 -22.96 17.98 4.10
CA ASP A 29 -23.59 18.71 2.98
C ASP A 29 -23.07 18.24 1.60
N GLN A 30 -22.01 17.47 1.53
CA GLN A 30 -21.45 16.86 0.31
C GLN A 30 -22.04 15.48 0.01
N ALA A 31 -22.72 14.86 0.97
CA ALA A 31 -23.32 13.56 0.77
C ALA A 31 -24.44 13.61 -0.28
N HIS A 32 -24.45 12.66 -1.20
CA HIS A 32 -25.46 12.50 -2.24
C HIS A 32 -26.27 11.23 -2.03
N GLU A 33 -27.52 11.24 -2.50
CA GLU A 33 -28.40 10.06 -2.45
C GLU A 33 -27.73 8.85 -3.10
N LEU A 34 -27.83 7.69 -2.44
CA LEU A 34 -27.35 6.39 -2.91
C LEU A 34 -25.82 6.24 -3.02
N SER A 35 -25.05 7.23 -2.54
CA SER A 35 -23.59 7.14 -2.51
C SER A 35 -23.08 7.34 -1.07
N PRO A 36 -22.41 6.37 -0.46
CA PRO A 36 -21.76 6.58 0.82
C PRO A 36 -20.73 7.70 0.73
N HIS A 37 -20.78 8.63 1.68
CA HIS A 37 -19.81 9.70 1.82
C HIS A 37 -19.14 9.60 3.18
N ILE A 38 -17.81 9.64 3.21
CA ILE A 38 -17.04 9.56 4.45
C ILE A 38 -17.01 10.95 5.09
N VAL A 39 -17.59 11.06 6.26
CA VAL A 39 -17.66 12.32 7.00
C VAL A 39 -16.42 12.52 7.88
N VAL A 40 -16.00 11.48 8.57
CA VAL A 40 -14.78 11.46 9.40
C VAL A 40 -14.17 10.07 9.31
N ASN A 41 -12.86 9.97 9.06
CA ASN A 41 -12.13 8.70 8.96
C ASN A 41 -10.84 8.65 9.79
N GLU A 42 -10.39 9.77 10.33
CA GLU A 42 -9.15 9.87 11.08
C GLU A 42 -9.34 10.57 12.42
N GLY A 43 -8.50 10.24 13.39
CA GLY A 43 -8.46 10.91 14.68
C GLY A 43 -9.65 10.64 15.59
N ILE A 44 -10.48 9.64 15.29
CA ILE A 44 -11.62 9.22 16.09
C ILE A 44 -11.14 8.30 17.22
N THR A 45 -11.51 8.63 18.45
CA THR A 45 -11.24 7.76 19.60
C THR A 45 -12.30 6.66 19.74
N ASP A 46 -11.94 5.55 20.40
CA ASP A 46 -12.90 4.47 20.70
C ASP A 46 -14.14 4.98 21.45
N GLU A 47 -13.95 6.00 22.31
CA GLU A 47 -15.05 6.62 23.08
C GLU A 47 -15.99 7.42 22.18
N GLU A 48 -15.47 8.15 21.21
CA GLU A 48 -16.26 8.91 20.22
C GLU A 48 -17.00 7.96 19.29
N TYR A 49 -16.33 6.91 18.79
CA TYR A 49 -16.95 5.86 18.01
C TYR A 49 -18.11 5.20 18.76
N ALA A 50 -17.88 4.80 20.03
CA ALA A 50 -18.93 4.18 20.85
C ALA A 50 -20.14 5.09 21.04
N LYS A 51 -19.92 6.38 21.28
CA LYS A 51 -21.02 7.37 21.41
C LYS A 51 -21.85 7.49 20.14
N VAL A 52 -21.21 7.53 18.97
CA VAL A 52 -21.94 7.58 17.70
C VAL A 52 -22.68 6.26 17.46
N ALA A 53 -22.02 5.13 17.66
CA ALA A 53 -22.61 3.80 17.46
C ALA A 53 -23.84 3.55 18.35
N GLU A 54 -23.83 4.00 19.59
CA GLU A 54 -24.98 3.91 20.51
C GLU A 54 -26.17 4.76 20.08
N HIS A 55 -25.94 5.85 19.33
CA HIS A 55 -26.97 6.81 18.93
C HIS A 55 -27.32 6.75 17.42
N LEU A 56 -26.88 5.72 16.69
CA LEU A 56 -27.19 5.58 15.25
C LEU A 56 -28.71 5.60 14.97
N HIS A 57 -29.52 5.11 15.91
CA HIS A 57 -30.98 5.14 15.78
C HIS A 57 -31.57 6.57 15.77
N ASP A 58 -30.86 7.56 16.32
CA ASP A 58 -31.23 8.98 16.32
C ASP A 58 -30.60 9.74 15.14
N LEU A 59 -29.72 9.10 14.39
CA LEU A 59 -28.92 9.70 13.31
C LEU A 59 -29.31 9.08 11.95
N PRO A 60 -30.41 9.50 11.34
CA PRO A 60 -30.87 8.91 10.08
C PRO A 60 -29.84 9.12 8.97
N ASN A 61 -29.59 8.06 8.19
CA ASN A 61 -28.63 8.00 7.08
C ASN A 61 -27.15 8.16 7.50
N ILE A 62 -26.84 7.99 8.76
CA ILE A 62 -25.46 7.90 9.25
C ILE A 62 -25.19 6.48 9.68
N ASP A 63 -23.99 5.99 9.35
CA ASP A 63 -23.48 4.70 9.79
C ASP A 63 -22.07 4.89 10.37
N ALA A 64 -21.68 4.01 11.28
CA ALA A 64 -20.36 3.98 11.89
C ALA A 64 -19.79 2.57 11.80
N THR A 65 -18.72 2.41 11.04
CA THR A 65 -18.07 1.14 10.81
C THR A 65 -16.61 1.20 11.25
N ILE A 66 -16.07 0.07 11.69
CA ILE A 66 -14.64 -0.06 11.94
C ILE A 66 -13.95 -0.24 10.59
N ASP A 67 -12.94 0.57 10.33
CA ASP A 67 -12.08 0.46 9.17
C ASP A 67 -10.72 -0.13 9.58
N TRP A 68 -9.89 -0.45 8.60
CA TRP A 68 -8.56 -1.02 8.78
C TRP A 68 -7.50 -0.14 8.12
N GLU A 69 -6.32 -0.14 8.67
CA GLU A 69 -5.16 0.55 8.11
C GLU A 69 -4.03 -0.45 7.83
N ARG A 70 -3.21 -0.16 6.81
CA ARG A 70 -1.97 -0.89 6.57
C ARG A 70 -0.84 -0.26 7.37
N ASP A 71 -0.23 -1.05 8.21
CA ASP A 71 0.96 -0.67 8.94
C ASP A 71 2.16 -1.53 8.51
N ASN A 72 3.35 -0.94 8.50
CA ASN A 72 4.60 -1.64 8.23
C ASN A 72 5.41 -1.77 9.53
N ASN A 73 5.37 -2.95 10.13
CA ASN A 73 6.06 -3.26 11.37
C ASN A 73 7.61 -3.20 11.26
N TYR A 74 8.17 -2.99 10.06
CA TYR A 74 9.60 -3.06 9.79
C TYR A 74 10.16 -1.76 9.19
N GLU A 75 9.62 -0.61 9.58
CA GLU A 75 10.14 0.72 9.25
C GLU A 75 10.45 0.94 7.76
N GLY A 76 9.56 0.49 6.88
CA GLY A 76 9.72 0.67 5.44
C GLY A 76 10.59 -0.39 4.74
N THR A 77 11.13 -1.36 5.47
CA THR A 77 11.83 -2.51 4.87
C THR A 77 10.92 -3.22 3.87
N LEU A 78 11.40 -3.46 2.66
CA LEU A 78 10.65 -4.04 1.53
C LEU A 78 9.38 -3.25 1.11
N SER A 79 9.13 -2.07 1.61
CA SER A 79 7.91 -1.31 1.32
C SER A 79 7.67 -1.14 -0.18
N ALA A 80 8.70 -0.84 -0.97
CA ALA A 80 8.60 -0.73 -2.42
C ALA A 80 8.21 -2.06 -3.11
N PHE A 81 8.58 -3.21 -2.53
CA PHE A 81 8.23 -4.54 -3.05
C PHE A 81 6.83 -4.97 -2.59
N ILE A 82 6.48 -4.71 -1.34
CA ILE A 82 5.13 -4.93 -0.81
C ILE A 82 4.15 -4.08 -1.60
N GLY A 83 4.51 -2.83 -1.84
CA GLY A 83 3.70 -1.89 -2.57
C GLY A 83 2.81 -1.03 -1.68
N SER A 84 1.89 -0.34 -2.32
CA SER A 84 0.96 0.60 -1.68
C SER A 84 -0.47 0.29 -2.04
N ILE A 85 -1.37 0.81 -1.22
CA ILE A 85 -2.82 0.79 -1.44
C ILE A 85 -3.33 2.23 -1.56
N THR A 86 -4.49 2.42 -2.17
CA THR A 86 -5.19 3.71 -2.14
C THR A 86 -5.71 4.01 -0.74
N SER A 87 -5.91 5.28 -0.44
CA SER A 87 -6.71 5.70 0.72
C SER A 87 -8.22 5.49 0.46
N SER A 88 -9.03 5.55 1.50
CA SER A 88 -10.50 5.50 1.36
C SER A 88 -11.07 6.73 0.62
N GLU A 89 -10.35 7.84 0.63
CA GLU A 89 -10.72 9.07 -0.12
C GLU A 89 -10.39 8.95 -1.60
N GLU A 90 -9.24 8.35 -1.93
CA GLU A 90 -8.84 8.08 -3.32
C GLU A 90 -9.71 6.99 -3.95
N GLY A 91 -10.02 5.94 -3.17
CA GLY A 91 -10.82 4.80 -3.60
C GLY A 91 -10.21 4.03 -4.78
N ILE A 92 -11.06 3.41 -5.61
CA ILE A 92 -10.62 2.66 -6.78
C ILE A 92 -10.08 3.59 -7.88
N PRO A 93 -8.96 3.26 -8.56
CA PRO A 93 -8.41 4.03 -9.68
C PRO A 93 -9.41 4.18 -10.83
N ARG A 94 -9.60 5.40 -11.31
CA ARG A 94 -10.57 5.73 -12.37
C ARG A 94 -10.29 4.99 -13.68
N GLU A 95 -9.04 4.79 -14.00
CA GLU A 95 -8.61 4.10 -15.23
C GLU A 95 -9.08 2.64 -15.28
N ASN A 96 -9.25 2.01 -14.11
CA ASN A 96 -9.62 0.60 -13.97
C ASN A 96 -10.97 0.42 -13.26
N SER A 97 -11.76 1.47 -13.15
CA SER A 97 -13.02 1.47 -12.38
C SER A 97 -14.01 0.40 -12.86
N ASP A 98 -14.14 0.20 -14.16
CA ASP A 98 -15.03 -0.83 -14.72
C ASP A 98 -14.66 -2.24 -14.24
N TYR A 99 -13.36 -2.54 -14.16
CA TYR A 99 -12.87 -3.81 -13.64
C TYR A 99 -13.24 -3.98 -12.16
N TYR A 100 -12.96 -2.97 -11.35
CA TYR A 100 -13.22 -3.04 -9.92
C TYR A 100 -14.72 -3.13 -9.62
N LEU A 101 -15.53 -2.28 -10.22
CA LEU A 101 -16.99 -2.29 -10.04
C LEU A 101 -17.62 -3.61 -10.48
N ALA A 102 -17.19 -4.17 -11.63
CA ALA A 102 -17.64 -5.48 -12.09
C ALA A 102 -17.27 -6.63 -11.13
N ASN A 103 -16.19 -6.47 -10.36
CA ASN A 103 -15.75 -7.42 -9.35
C ASN A 103 -16.33 -7.14 -7.95
N GLY A 104 -17.28 -6.22 -7.83
CA GLY A 104 -18.03 -5.96 -6.60
C GLY A 104 -17.33 -5.01 -5.63
N TYR A 105 -16.41 -4.17 -6.11
CA TYR A 105 -15.87 -3.05 -5.34
C TYR A 105 -16.82 -1.86 -5.37
N THR A 106 -16.67 -0.99 -4.42
CA THR A 106 -17.31 0.32 -4.36
C THR A 106 -16.27 1.41 -4.65
N TRP A 107 -16.74 2.63 -4.93
CA TRP A 107 -15.85 3.74 -5.28
C TRP A 107 -14.80 4.08 -4.21
N ASN A 108 -15.15 3.88 -2.93
CA ASN A 108 -14.29 4.20 -1.79
C ASN A 108 -13.46 3.01 -1.30
N ASP A 109 -13.46 1.88 -2.04
CA ASP A 109 -12.67 0.73 -1.66
C ASP A 109 -11.20 0.98 -1.87
N ARG A 110 -10.40 0.65 -0.86
CA ARG A 110 -8.95 0.66 -0.95
C ARG A 110 -8.51 -0.53 -1.77
N VAL A 111 -7.59 -0.29 -2.69
CA VAL A 111 -7.04 -1.32 -3.58
C VAL A 111 -5.54 -1.17 -3.71
N GLY A 112 -4.86 -2.27 -3.95
CA GLY A 112 -3.43 -2.28 -4.22
C GLY A 112 -3.08 -1.51 -5.50
N THR A 113 -2.13 -0.59 -5.41
CA THR A 113 -1.68 0.25 -6.54
C THR A 113 -0.33 -0.16 -7.08
N SER A 114 0.45 -0.91 -6.30
CA SER A 114 1.78 -1.38 -6.71
C SER A 114 2.18 -2.64 -5.96
N GLY A 115 3.26 -3.28 -6.41
CA GLY A 115 3.92 -4.41 -5.74
C GLY A 115 3.02 -5.62 -5.51
N LEU A 116 3.21 -6.27 -4.38
CA LEU A 116 2.43 -7.44 -3.96
C LEU A 116 0.97 -7.08 -3.65
N GLU A 117 0.71 -5.90 -3.08
CA GLU A 117 -0.64 -5.44 -2.81
C GLU A 117 -1.49 -5.41 -4.09
N GLN A 118 -0.95 -4.86 -5.18
CA GLN A 118 -1.64 -4.85 -6.47
C GLN A 118 -1.75 -6.24 -7.09
N GLN A 119 -0.66 -7.00 -7.09
CA GLN A 119 -0.62 -8.31 -7.76
C GLN A 119 -1.54 -9.33 -7.09
N TYR A 120 -1.65 -9.28 -5.77
CA TYR A 120 -2.45 -10.22 -4.97
C TYR A 120 -3.72 -9.60 -4.39
N GLU A 121 -4.15 -8.45 -4.89
CA GLU A 121 -5.38 -7.75 -4.46
C GLU A 121 -6.57 -8.72 -4.35
N HIS A 122 -6.78 -9.55 -5.35
CA HIS A 122 -7.90 -10.52 -5.41
C HIS A 122 -7.86 -11.59 -4.30
N VAL A 123 -6.69 -11.81 -3.67
CA VAL A 123 -6.49 -12.74 -2.54
C VAL A 123 -6.61 -12.01 -1.21
N LEU A 124 -6.05 -10.79 -1.14
CA LEU A 124 -5.91 -10.01 0.08
C LEU A 124 -7.20 -9.31 0.50
N ARG A 125 -8.04 -8.90 -0.46
CA ARG A 125 -9.23 -8.08 -0.20
C ARG A 125 -10.34 -8.76 0.62
N GLY A 126 -10.46 -10.10 0.54
CA GLY A 126 -11.60 -10.81 1.11
C GLY A 126 -12.91 -10.60 0.34
N ARG A 127 -14.01 -10.70 1.03
CA ARG A 127 -15.36 -10.49 0.51
C ARG A 127 -16.18 -9.68 1.50
N LYS A 128 -16.76 -8.57 1.05
CA LYS A 128 -17.65 -7.76 1.85
C LYS A 128 -18.97 -8.47 2.12
N GLU A 129 -19.52 -8.22 3.31
CA GLU A 129 -20.90 -8.56 3.62
C GLU A 129 -21.85 -7.79 2.70
N LYS A 130 -22.91 -8.46 2.25
CA LYS A 130 -24.00 -7.83 1.52
C LYS A 130 -25.28 -7.97 2.30
N VAL A 131 -25.83 -6.83 2.71
CA VAL A 131 -27.10 -6.76 3.44
C VAL A 131 -28.18 -6.23 2.50
N GLN A 132 -29.29 -6.92 2.44
CA GLN A 132 -30.48 -6.45 1.74
C GLN A 132 -31.41 -5.79 2.76
N TYR A 133 -31.77 -4.55 2.49
CA TYR A 133 -32.72 -3.80 3.32
C TYR A 133 -34.11 -3.88 2.71
N THR A 134 -35.11 -4.06 3.57
CA THR A 134 -36.53 -3.97 3.20
C THR A 134 -37.06 -2.62 3.68
N THR A 135 -37.63 -1.85 2.78
CA THR A 135 -38.21 -0.54 3.11
C THR A 135 -39.73 -0.56 3.02
N ASN A 136 -40.40 0.24 3.83
CA ASN A 136 -41.83 0.50 3.72
C ASN A 136 -42.13 1.49 2.56
N ASN A 137 -43.41 1.83 2.33
CA ASN A 137 -43.82 2.75 1.28
C ASN A 137 -43.33 4.20 1.51
N ASP A 138 -42.92 4.54 2.71
CA ASP A 138 -42.43 5.84 3.11
C ASP A 138 -40.88 5.93 3.02
N GLY A 139 -40.21 4.82 2.59
CA GLY A 139 -38.77 4.72 2.43
C GLY A 139 -38.01 4.37 3.72
N GLU A 140 -38.72 4.11 4.82
CA GLU A 140 -38.07 3.71 6.07
C GLU A 140 -37.65 2.24 6.05
N VAL A 141 -36.46 1.94 6.57
CA VAL A 141 -35.95 0.56 6.70
C VAL A 141 -36.74 -0.18 7.79
N VAL A 142 -37.48 -1.20 7.38
CA VAL A 142 -38.30 -2.05 8.29
C VAL A 142 -37.68 -3.41 8.57
N GLY A 143 -36.58 -3.74 7.88
CA GLY A 143 -35.86 -4.99 8.11
C GLY A 143 -34.58 -5.05 7.29
N SER A 144 -33.68 -5.92 7.69
CA SER A 144 -32.45 -6.23 6.96
C SER A 144 -32.14 -7.71 7.03
N GLU A 145 -31.58 -8.26 5.97
CA GLU A 145 -31.14 -9.65 5.87
C GLU A 145 -29.75 -9.70 5.24
N VAL A 146 -28.83 -10.48 5.84
CA VAL A 146 -27.51 -10.73 5.26
C VAL A 146 -27.66 -11.75 4.13
N VAL A 147 -27.52 -11.30 2.90
CA VAL A 147 -27.60 -12.17 1.69
C VAL A 147 -26.26 -12.78 1.31
N VAL A 148 -25.15 -12.15 1.71
CA VAL A 148 -23.80 -12.67 1.53
C VAL A 148 -22.99 -12.36 2.77
N GLU A 149 -22.52 -13.41 3.43
CA GLU A 149 -21.62 -13.27 4.58
C GLU A 149 -20.27 -12.63 4.18
N GLY A 150 -19.78 -11.72 5.02
CA GLY A 150 -18.45 -11.17 4.92
C GLY A 150 -17.38 -12.25 5.14
N GLN A 151 -16.26 -12.15 4.45
CA GLN A 151 -15.13 -13.04 4.62
C GLN A 151 -13.84 -12.25 4.59
N ARG A 152 -13.00 -12.38 5.63
CA ARG A 152 -11.66 -11.79 5.66
C ARG A 152 -10.83 -12.28 4.48
N GLY A 153 -9.98 -11.42 3.93
CA GLY A 153 -8.95 -11.77 2.95
C GLY A 153 -7.97 -12.80 3.51
N LYS A 154 -7.25 -13.43 2.60
CA LYS A 154 -6.22 -14.39 2.98
C LYS A 154 -4.92 -13.68 3.28
N ASP A 155 -4.11 -14.28 4.14
CA ASP A 155 -2.75 -13.83 4.40
C ASP A 155 -1.82 -14.29 3.27
N LEU A 156 -0.90 -13.43 2.86
CA LEU A 156 0.16 -13.76 1.91
C LEU A 156 1.45 -13.99 2.72
N ILE A 157 1.91 -15.24 2.76
CA ILE A 157 3.14 -15.62 3.46
C ILE A 157 4.29 -15.59 2.46
N LEU A 158 5.28 -14.75 2.72
CA LEU A 158 6.49 -14.63 1.92
C LEU A 158 7.59 -15.55 2.45
N THR A 159 8.55 -15.90 1.60
CA THR A 159 9.75 -16.67 1.96
C THR A 159 10.85 -15.78 2.55
N VAL A 160 10.64 -14.46 2.54
CA VAL A 160 11.61 -13.48 3.04
C VAL A 160 11.73 -13.60 4.56
N ASP A 161 12.97 -13.75 5.04
CA ASP A 161 13.32 -13.65 6.45
C ASP A 161 13.63 -12.18 6.79
N MET A 162 12.81 -11.56 7.62
CA MET A 162 12.89 -10.12 7.88
C MET A 162 14.13 -9.73 8.67
N GLU A 163 14.65 -10.58 9.56
CA GLU A 163 15.91 -10.30 10.27
C GLU A 163 17.09 -10.33 9.29
N LEU A 164 17.12 -11.34 8.43
CA LEU A 164 18.12 -11.44 7.37
C LEU A 164 18.00 -10.28 6.38
N GLN A 165 16.79 -9.89 5.99
CA GLN A 165 16.53 -8.77 5.09
C GLN A 165 17.14 -7.47 5.64
N GLN A 166 16.85 -7.13 6.90
CA GLN A 166 17.38 -5.93 7.53
C GLN A 166 18.92 -5.93 7.63
N GLN A 167 19.51 -7.10 7.90
CA GLN A 167 20.97 -7.24 7.93
C GLN A 167 21.57 -7.07 6.53
N VAL A 168 20.97 -7.67 5.50
CA VAL A 168 21.41 -7.55 4.11
C VAL A 168 21.31 -6.10 3.64
N ASP A 169 20.21 -5.40 3.93
CA ASP A 169 20.05 -3.99 3.60
C ASP A 169 21.17 -3.14 4.20
N LYS A 170 21.44 -3.35 5.48
CA LYS A 170 22.52 -2.64 6.19
C LYS A 170 23.89 -2.92 5.59
N ILE A 171 24.21 -4.18 5.31
CA ILE A 171 25.49 -4.58 4.72
C ILE A 171 25.65 -3.95 3.33
N VAL A 172 24.62 -4.03 2.48
CA VAL A 172 24.67 -3.47 1.12
C VAL A 172 24.86 -1.97 1.14
N GLU A 173 24.20 -1.25 2.07
CA GLU A 173 24.38 0.18 2.23
C GLU A 173 25.81 0.52 2.71
N GLU A 174 26.32 -0.16 3.74
CA GLU A 174 27.65 0.07 4.28
C GLU A 174 28.74 -0.19 3.24
N GLU A 175 28.62 -1.26 2.46
CA GLU A 175 29.57 -1.59 1.41
C GLU A 175 29.52 -0.61 0.25
N LEU A 176 28.32 -0.19 -0.18
CA LEU A 176 28.16 0.85 -1.19
C LEU A 176 28.78 2.17 -0.73
N ARG A 177 28.53 2.57 0.51
CA ARG A 177 29.10 3.78 1.13
C ARG A 177 30.62 3.72 1.16
N THR A 178 31.17 2.59 1.55
CA THR A 178 32.62 2.34 1.58
C THR A 178 33.22 2.39 0.18
N ALA A 179 32.58 1.77 -0.78
CA ALA A 179 33.06 1.74 -2.17
C ALA A 179 33.02 3.14 -2.83
N ILE A 180 31.98 3.93 -2.62
CA ILE A 180 31.88 5.30 -3.16
C ILE A 180 32.98 6.20 -2.57
N ASN A 181 33.27 6.07 -1.28
CA ASN A 181 34.24 6.92 -0.56
C ASN A 181 35.67 6.34 -0.58
N HIS A 182 35.95 5.32 -1.37
CA HIS A 182 37.25 4.67 -1.38
C HIS A 182 38.36 5.63 -1.82
N PRO A 183 39.42 5.84 -1.03
CA PRO A 183 40.40 6.91 -1.25
C PRO A 183 41.29 6.69 -2.49
N VAL A 184 41.42 5.45 -2.95
CA VAL A 184 42.33 5.08 -4.07
C VAL A 184 41.58 4.82 -5.35
N ASN A 185 40.39 4.24 -5.28
CA ASN A 185 39.58 3.91 -6.43
C ASN A 185 38.67 5.09 -6.79
N ASN A 186 38.75 5.54 -8.05
CA ASN A 186 37.83 6.57 -8.52
C ASN A 186 36.47 5.92 -8.89
N ASN A 187 35.62 5.76 -7.92
CA ASN A 187 34.29 5.19 -8.06
C ASN A 187 33.21 6.29 -8.25
N GLY A 188 33.59 7.41 -8.89
CA GLY A 188 32.72 8.58 -9.05
C GLY A 188 31.41 8.32 -9.78
N TYR A 189 31.29 7.20 -10.49
CA TYR A 189 30.07 6.79 -11.19
C TYR A 189 29.34 5.63 -10.52
N LEU A 190 29.86 5.08 -9.42
CA LEU A 190 29.16 4.05 -8.67
C LEU A 190 27.98 4.69 -7.95
N GLU A 191 26.78 4.22 -8.23
CA GLU A 191 25.54 4.77 -7.65
C GLU A 191 24.74 3.73 -6.90
N ASP A 192 24.89 2.44 -7.21
CA ASP A 192 24.06 1.42 -6.59
C ASP A 192 24.80 0.11 -6.31
N ALA A 193 24.23 -0.65 -5.39
CA ALA A 193 24.62 -2.01 -5.10
C ALA A 193 23.35 -2.84 -4.83
N MET A 194 23.38 -4.10 -5.28
CA MET A 194 22.26 -5.02 -5.15
C MET A 194 22.73 -6.38 -4.65
N ALA A 195 21.89 -7.01 -3.84
CA ALA A 195 22.09 -8.39 -3.36
C ALA A 195 20.77 -9.14 -3.32
N VAL A 196 20.82 -10.41 -3.71
CA VAL A 196 19.70 -11.35 -3.57
C VAL A 196 20.23 -12.61 -2.90
N VAL A 197 19.61 -13.00 -1.79
CA VAL A 197 19.91 -14.21 -1.04
C VAL A 197 18.83 -15.24 -1.34
N MET A 198 19.23 -16.40 -1.84
CA MET A 198 18.30 -17.45 -2.27
C MET A 198 18.74 -18.81 -1.73
N ASN A 199 17.78 -19.62 -1.35
CA ASN A 199 18.01 -21.04 -1.07
C ASN A 199 18.13 -21.81 -2.40
N PRO A 200 19.30 -22.37 -2.74
CA PRO A 200 19.49 -23.00 -4.05
C PRO A 200 18.75 -24.36 -4.19
N GLN A 201 18.31 -24.99 -3.09
CA GLN A 201 17.58 -26.24 -3.12
C GLN A 201 16.08 -26.04 -3.38
N THR A 202 15.50 -24.99 -2.80
CA THR A 202 14.05 -24.72 -2.87
C THR A 202 13.69 -23.64 -3.87
N GLY A 203 14.64 -22.75 -4.19
CA GLY A 203 14.40 -21.56 -5.00
C GLY A 203 13.79 -20.39 -4.22
N GLU A 204 13.61 -20.53 -2.92
CA GLU A 204 13.06 -19.48 -2.05
C GLU A 204 14.00 -18.29 -1.97
N ILE A 205 13.45 -17.09 -2.15
CA ILE A 205 14.16 -15.83 -1.94
C ILE A 205 14.04 -15.47 -0.46
N LEU A 206 15.17 -15.41 0.22
CA LEU A 206 15.25 -15.16 1.66
C LEU A 206 15.47 -13.67 1.98
N ALA A 207 16.18 -12.95 1.10
CA ALA A 207 16.37 -11.51 1.17
C ALA A 207 16.65 -10.92 -0.22
N MET A 208 16.25 -9.66 -0.42
CA MET A 208 16.58 -8.88 -1.62
C MET A 208 16.77 -7.42 -1.24
N SER A 209 17.91 -6.86 -1.63
CA SER A 209 18.30 -5.50 -1.31
C SER A 209 18.81 -4.79 -2.56
N ALA A 210 18.41 -3.55 -2.75
CA ALA A 210 18.95 -2.67 -3.76
C ALA A 210 19.05 -1.26 -3.19
N ILE A 211 20.26 -0.84 -2.93
CA ILE A 211 20.55 0.49 -2.37
C ILE A 211 21.12 1.37 -3.48
N ARG A 212 20.56 2.55 -3.63
CA ARG A 212 21.06 3.58 -4.53
C ARG A 212 21.45 4.82 -3.75
N TYR A 213 22.62 5.40 -4.09
CA TYR A 213 23.04 6.71 -3.61
C TYR A 213 22.49 7.81 -4.51
N ASP A 214 21.54 8.57 -3.98
CA ASP A 214 21.07 9.80 -4.62
C ASP A 214 22.09 10.92 -4.39
N ARG A 215 22.74 11.34 -5.46
CA ARG A 215 23.81 12.38 -5.39
C ARG A 215 23.27 13.78 -5.17
N GLU A 216 22.04 14.04 -5.60
CA GLU A 216 21.42 15.36 -5.47
C GLU A 216 21.01 15.59 -4.00
N ASN A 217 20.33 14.62 -3.42
CA ASN A 217 19.86 14.70 -2.03
C ASN A 217 20.88 14.18 -1.02
N LYS A 218 21.95 13.51 -1.48
CA LYS A 218 23.00 12.87 -0.65
C LYS A 218 22.44 11.80 0.30
N GLU A 219 21.47 11.06 -0.17
CA GLU A 219 20.76 10.03 0.58
C GLU A 219 20.97 8.65 -0.03
N TYR A 220 20.90 7.62 0.82
CA TYR A 220 20.86 6.21 0.40
C TYR A 220 19.41 5.75 0.38
N VAL A 221 18.91 5.36 -0.78
CA VAL A 221 17.52 4.95 -0.99
C VAL A 221 17.47 3.44 -1.19
N ASN A 222 16.73 2.76 -0.33
CA ASN A 222 16.46 1.33 -0.48
C ASN A 222 15.22 1.13 -1.38
N ASN A 223 15.39 0.35 -2.44
CA ASN A 223 14.30 -0.06 -3.32
C ASN A 223 14.57 -1.48 -3.84
N ALA A 224 14.18 -2.49 -3.05
CA ALA A 224 14.39 -3.89 -3.37
C ALA A 224 13.77 -4.31 -4.71
N TYR A 225 12.74 -3.62 -5.19
CA TYR A 225 12.08 -3.85 -6.48
C TYR A 225 13.05 -3.74 -7.67
N ARG A 226 14.10 -2.92 -7.55
CA ARG A 226 15.15 -2.76 -8.56
C ARG A 226 15.95 -4.04 -8.82
N THR A 227 16.01 -4.97 -7.86
CA THR A 227 16.67 -6.28 -8.07
C THR A 227 16.01 -7.09 -9.19
N ILE A 228 14.77 -6.79 -9.53
CA ILE A 228 13.97 -7.49 -10.56
C ILE A 228 13.96 -6.73 -11.88
N TYR A 229 13.90 -5.40 -11.83
CA TYR A 229 13.65 -4.59 -13.03
C TYR A 229 14.88 -3.89 -13.60
N ASP A 230 15.92 -3.65 -12.79
CA ASP A 230 17.11 -3.00 -13.29
C ASP A 230 17.97 -3.97 -14.08
N ALA A 231 18.43 -3.52 -15.24
CA ALA A 231 19.31 -4.29 -16.12
C ALA A 231 20.74 -3.80 -16.00
N HIS A 232 21.64 -4.69 -15.62
CA HIS A 232 23.07 -4.41 -15.51
C HIS A 232 23.87 -5.29 -16.46
N ALA A 233 24.97 -4.77 -16.98
CA ALA A 233 25.91 -5.56 -17.78
C ALA A 233 26.60 -6.59 -16.87
N PRO A 234 26.41 -7.89 -17.07
CA PRO A 234 26.91 -8.92 -16.15
C PRO A 234 28.44 -9.08 -16.17
N GLY A 235 29.09 -8.51 -17.18
CA GLY A 235 30.53 -8.64 -17.34
C GLY A 235 30.98 -10.10 -17.37
N SER A 236 32.08 -10.40 -16.66
CA SER A 236 32.63 -11.75 -16.59
C SER A 236 31.78 -12.77 -15.81
N ALA A 237 30.78 -12.34 -15.07
CA ALA A 237 29.90 -13.24 -14.32
C ALA A 237 29.12 -14.21 -15.23
N ILE A 238 28.81 -13.78 -16.46
CA ILE A 238 28.12 -14.63 -17.46
C ILE A 238 28.95 -15.81 -17.97
N LYS A 239 30.28 -15.78 -17.79
CA LYS A 239 31.16 -16.82 -18.33
C LYS A 239 30.83 -18.22 -17.77
N GLY A 240 30.46 -18.31 -16.50
CA GLY A 240 30.03 -19.57 -15.89
C GLY A 240 28.79 -20.16 -16.58
N ALA A 241 27.79 -19.33 -16.84
CA ALA A 241 26.57 -19.73 -17.57
C ALA A 241 26.91 -20.14 -19.03
N THR A 242 27.79 -19.40 -19.70
CA THR A 242 28.25 -19.74 -21.05
C THR A 242 28.93 -21.10 -21.11
N MET A 243 29.80 -21.39 -20.13
CA MET A 243 30.45 -22.70 -20.02
C MET A 243 29.43 -23.82 -19.80
N LEU A 244 28.49 -23.62 -18.86
CA LEU A 244 27.44 -24.60 -18.61
C LEU A 244 26.59 -24.88 -19.85
N ALA A 245 26.19 -23.84 -20.57
CA ALA A 245 25.46 -23.98 -21.82
C ALA A 245 26.25 -24.75 -22.88
N GLY A 246 27.57 -24.50 -22.97
CA GLY A 246 28.47 -25.23 -23.87
C GLY A 246 28.53 -26.73 -23.54
N TYR A 247 28.61 -27.10 -22.25
CA TYR A 247 28.54 -28.49 -21.82
C TYR A 247 27.18 -29.14 -22.11
N GLN A 248 26.09 -28.45 -21.81
CA GLN A 248 24.75 -28.98 -22.05
C GLN A 248 24.45 -29.18 -23.54
N SER A 249 25.00 -28.34 -24.41
CA SER A 249 24.84 -28.47 -25.84
C SER A 249 25.85 -29.47 -26.50
N GLY A 250 26.78 -30.01 -25.71
CA GLY A 250 27.81 -30.92 -26.21
C GLY A 250 28.86 -30.26 -27.13
N VAL A 251 28.93 -28.93 -27.15
CA VAL A 251 29.92 -28.17 -27.92
C VAL A 251 31.27 -28.15 -27.25
N ILE A 252 31.31 -28.23 -25.95
CA ILE A 252 32.53 -28.33 -25.15
C ILE A 252 32.44 -29.53 -24.19
N ASP A 253 33.61 -30.08 -23.80
CA ASP A 253 33.77 -31.19 -22.89
C ASP A 253 35.01 -30.97 -21.98
N ILE A 254 35.20 -31.83 -21.00
CA ILE A 254 36.32 -31.75 -20.06
C ILE A 254 37.63 -31.88 -20.83
N GLY A 255 38.38 -30.78 -20.93
CA GLY A 255 39.63 -30.73 -21.65
C GLY A 255 39.57 -29.93 -22.98
N THR A 256 38.43 -29.43 -23.36
CA THR A 256 38.33 -28.44 -24.45
C THR A 256 39.13 -27.16 -24.10
N ARG A 257 40.05 -26.76 -24.96
CA ARG A 257 40.94 -25.61 -24.75
C ARG A 257 40.54 -24.45 -25.66
#